data_b0f86d895ff73400aa21f47cbdf9bf3b
#
_entry.id   b0f86d895ff73400aa21f47cbdf9bf3b
#
_cell.length_a   1.000
_cell.length_b   1.000
_cell.length_c   1.000
_cell.angle_alpha   90.00
_cell.angle_beta   90.00
_cell.angle_gamma   90.00
#
_symmetry.space_group_name_H-M   'P 1'
#
loop_
_entity.id
_entity.type
_entity.pdbx_description
1 polymer ?
#
loop_
_entity_poly.entity_id
_entity_poly.type
_entity_poly.pdbx_seq_one_letter_code
_entity_poly.pdbx_strand_id
1 'polypeptide(L)'
;MRKIPTNSLPPAKAELPLDLTGPHITPGASAAHRLYQALCEMIVSGLVKPGEPLPPSRTLAKQTGFRRNAVVTAYERLIADGFADATVGSGTFVAARIPARATEPNKPKIVVEAPRQGAFALGCTHIDERAVQRFRAFVGRRMRAFGSEHLHYGDPRGSRELRAAIADHLLSARGLRCDPDQIMLTSGTLHALRIVLSAILKAGDQVWCEDPGYPAARKTIAHCGYRAVPVPVDEHGMRVAKGRTAAPSARAAYVTPSHQFPLGVQMSMPRRLELLDWAKQAGSFVLEDDYDSEFRYDGAPLMSLAGIDHLQPHARHSTAFPAR
;
A
#
# COMPACT_ATOMS: atom_id res chain seq x y z
N MET A 1 26.61 20.11 60.39
CA MET A 1 25.24 19.92 59.86
C MET A 1 24.91 21.08 58.94
N ARG A 2 25.06 20.88 57.60
CA ARG A 2 24.65 21.91 56.59
C ARG A 2 23.17 21.71 56.32
N LYS A 3 22.34 22.76 56.61
CA LYS A 3 20.93 22.82 56.25
C LYS A 3 20.81 22.85 54.73
N ILE A 4 20.11 21.85 54.17
CA ILE A 4 19.67 21.81 52.79
C ILE A 4 18.59 22.89 52.63
N PRO A 5 18.69 23.81 51.65
CA PRO A 5 17.64 24.79 51.44
C PRO A 5 16.37 24.07 50.93
N THR A 6 15.29 24.24 51.65
CA THR A 6 13.95 23.90 51.19
C THR A 6 13.59 24.77 50.01
N ASN A 7 13.78 24.24 48.80
CA ASN A 7 13.34 24.88 47.58
C ASN A 7 11.79 24.82 47.57
N SER A 8 11.14 25.93 47.91
CA SER A 8 9.70 26.06 47.81
C SER A 8 9.27 25.98 46.36
N LEU A 9 8.63 24.88 45.97
CA LEU A 9 8.00 24.74 44.66
C LEU A 9 7.05 25.92 44.42
N PRO A 10 7.04 26.50 43.19
CA PRO A 10 6.13 27.58 42.87
C PRO A 10 4.66 27.08 43.03
N PRO A 11 3.75 27.93 43.49
CA PRO A 11 2.34 27.56 43.65
C PRO A 11 1.76 27.19 42.29
N ALA A 12 0.96 26.10 42.23
CA ALA A 12 0.26 25.72 41.03
C ALA A 12 -0.59 26.90 40.53
N LYS A 13 -0.54 27.20 39.23
CA LYS A 13 -1.44 28.19 38.63
C LYS A 13 -2.88 27.79 38.97
N ALA A 14 -3.65 28.70 39.60
CA ALA A 14 -5.01 28.42 40.02
C ALA A 14 -5.94 28.13 38.82
N GLU A 15 -5.66 28.69 37.68
CA GLU A 15 -6.42 28.50 36.42
C GLU A 15 -5.47 28.40 35.23
N LEU A 16 -5.77 27.45 34.34
CA LEU A 16 -5.10 27.30 33.06
C LEU A 16 -5.99 27.85 31.92
N PRO A 17 -5.44 28.65 30.97
CA PRO A 17 -6.19 29.15 29.82
C PRO A 17 -6.36 28.02 28.76
N LEU A 18 -7.18 27.03 29.08
CA LEU A 18 -7.40 25.88 28.21
C LEU A 18 -8.33 26.23 27.05
N ASP A 19 -7.85 26.07 25.83
CA ASP A 19 -8.68 26.07 24.64
C ASP A 19 -9.09 24.65 24.31
N LEU A 20 -10.38 24.33 24.50
CA LEU A 20 -10.99 23.03 24.23
C LEU A 20 -11.66 22.95 22.88
N THR A 21 -11.54 24.02 22.05
CA THR A 21 -12.21 24.18 20.74
C THR A 21 -11.25 24.46 19.60
N GLY A 22 -9.96 24.63 19.90
CA GLY A 22 -8.94 24.96 18.92
C GLY A 22 -8.71 23.88 17.86
N PRO A 23 -7.94 24.21 16.80
CA PRO A 23 -7.70 23.31 15.66
C PRO A 23 -6.95 22.03 16.01
N HIS A 24 -6.31 22.00 17.19
CA HIS A 24 -5.60 20.83 17.75
C HIS A 24 -6.55 19.84 18.43
N ILE A 25 -7.82 20.20 18.61
CA ILE A 25 -8.80 19.34 19.26
C ILE A 25 -9.55 18.50 18.22
N THR A 26 -9.52 17.18 18.41
CA THR A 26 -10.24 16.24 17.53
C THR A 26 -11.76 16.36 17.74
N PRO A 27 -12.54 16.72 16.72
CA PRO A 27 -14.01 16.79 16.80
C PRO A 27 -14.60 15.45 17.23
N GLY A 28 -15.56 15.47 18.16
CA GLY A 28 -16.23 14.25 18.64
C GLY A 28 -15.40 13.38 19.61
N ALA A 29 -14.18 13.78 19.95
CA ALA A 29 -13.36 13.05 20.91
C ALA A 29 -13.91 13.11 22.34
N SER A 30 -13.59 12.10 23.16
CA SER A 30 -13.96 12.05 24.56
C SER A 30 -13.42 13.25 25.35
N ALA A 31 -14.08 13.62 26.46
CA ALA A 31 -13.63 14.70 27.33
C ALA A 31 -12.17 14.53 27.80
N ALA A 32 -11.77 13.31 28.15
CA ALA A 32 -10.40 13.01 28.53
C ALA A 32 -9.39 13.27 27.39
N HIS A 33 -9.74 12.90 26.17
CA HIS A 33 -8.87 13.09 25.00
C HIS A 33 -8.74 14.57 24.63
N ARG A 34 -9.84 15.31 24.63
CA ARG A 34 -9.82 16.77 24.38
C ARG A 34 -8.95 17.50 25.40
N LEU A 35 -9.12 17.13 26.68
CA LEU A 35 -8.32 17.73 27.75
C LEU A 35 -6.83 17.39 27.61
N TYR A 36 -6.50 16.15 27.29
CA TYR A 36 -5.13 15.73 26.98
C TYR A 36 -4.53 16.56 25.84
N GLN A 37 -5.25 16.72 24.72
CA GLN A 37 -4.77 17.50 23.57
C GLN A 37 -4.52 18.98 23.93
N ALA A 38 -5.46 19.60 24.67
CA ALA A 38 -5.31 20.99 25.11
C ALA A 38 -4.10 21.17 26.04
N LEU A 39 -3.90 20.26 26.98
CA LEU A 39 -2.74 20.30 27.88
C LEU A 39 -1.42 20.06 27.13
N CYS A 40 -1.37 19.13 26.19
CA CYS A 40 -0.20 18.95 25.34
C CYS A 40 0.17 20.22 24.58
N GLU A 41 -0.83 20.89 23.96
CA GLU A 41 -0.61 22.15 23.25
C GLU A 41 -0.05 23.24 24.15
N MET A 42 -0.56 23.39 25.36
CA MET A 42 -0.05 24.36 26.35
C MET A 42 1.37 24.07 26.80
N ILE A 43 1.71 22.80 26.97
CA ILE A 43 3.06 22.36 27.35
C ILE A 43 4.03 22.61 26.19
N VAL A 44 3.66 22.21 24.97
CA VAL A 44 4.51 22.36 23.77
C VAL A 44 4.68 23.82 23.37
N SER A 45 3.65 24.65 23.52
CA SER A 45 3.75 26.10 23.25
C SER A 45 4.49 26.87 24.34
N GLY A 46 4.86 26.23 25.45
CA GLY A 46 5.57 26.84 26.56
C GLY A 46 4.71 27.71 27.49
N LEU A 47 3.39 27.65 27.33
CA LEU A 47 2.44 28.33 28.25
C LEU A 47 2.50 27.76 29.67
N VAL A 48 2.82 26.46 29.78
CA VAL A 48 3.18 25.79 31.03
C VAL A 48 4.61 25.26 30.87
N LYS A 49 5.51 25.73 31.73
CA LYS A 49 6.94 25.44 31.59
C LYS A 49 7.32 24.09 32.18
N PRO A 50 8.42 23.48 31.72
CA PRO A 50 8.99 22.29 32.36
C PRO A 50 9.18 22.50 33.86
N GLY A 51 8.79 21.52 34.67
CA GLY A 51 8.83 21.56 36.12
C GLY A 51 7.68 22.33 36.80
N GLU A 52 6.82 23.03 36.05
CA GLU A 52 5.64 23.68 36.63
C GLU A 52 4.58 22.63 37.08
N PRO A 53 3.95 22.82 38.23
CA PRO A 53 2.89 21.94 38.67
C PRO A 53 1.60 22.13 37.86
N LEU A 54 0.98 21.03 37.47
CA LEU A 54 -0.37 21.04 36.91
C LEU A 54 -1.40 21.15 38.06
N PRO A 55 -2.58 21.79 37.82
CA PRO A 55 -3.61 21.91 38.83
C PRO A 55 -4.06 20.54 39.37
N PRO A 56 -4.42 20.43 40.64
CA PRO A 56 -5.03 19.21 41.18
C PRO A 56 -6.25 18.80 40.36
N SER A 57 -6.44 17.50 40.16
CA SER A 57 -7.53 16.98 39.30
C SER A 57 -8.93 17.47 39.67
N ARG A 58 -9.15 17.75 40.94
CA ARG A 58 -10.43 18.35 41.41
C ARG A 58 -10.59 19.80 40.98
N THR A 59 -9.53 20.57 41.01
CA THR A 59 -9.49 21.98 40.59
C THR A 59 -9.71 22.10 39.10
N LEU A 60 -8.99 21.31 38.31
CA LEU A 60 -9.11 21.32 36.86
C LEU A 60 -10.47 20.80 36.39
N ALA A 61 -11.06 19.83 37.08
CA ALA A 61 -12.42 19.36 36.81
C ALA A 61 -13.47 20.47 37.01
N LYS A 62 -13.32 21.27 38.07
CA LYS A 62 -14.21 22.44 38.31
C LYS A 62 -14.04 23.52 37.22
N GLN A 63 -12.80 23.80 36.83
CA GLN A 63 -12.46 24.80 35.82
C GLN A 63 -13.02 24.43 34.44
N THR A 64 -12.93 23.17 34.06
CA THR A 64 -13.29 22.70 32.70
C THR A 64 -14.73 22.22 32.60
N GLY A 65 -15.42 22.01 33.70
CA GLY A 65 -16.75 21.39 33.75
C GLY A 65 -16.75 19.87 33.46
N PHE A 66 -15.57 19.26 33.30
CA PHE A 66 -15.47 17.83 33.05
C PHE A 66 -15.50 17.00 34.32
N ARG A 67 -15.94 15.75 34.22
CA ARG A 67 -15.88 14.81 35.33
C ARG A 67 -14.43 14.57 35.77
N ARG A 68 -14.17 14.46 37.07
CA ARG A 68 -12.83 14.24 37.63
C ARG A 68 -12.10 13.05 36.99
N ASN A 69 -12.80 11.96 36.67
CA ASN A 69 -12.20 10.80 36.04
C ASN A 69 -11.63 11.14 34.65
N ALA A 70 -12.26 12.02 33.87
CA ALA A 70 -11.72 12.47 32.60
C ALA A 70 -10.40 13.22 32.75
N VAL A 71 -10.26 14.04 33.81
CA VAL A 71 -9.01 14.74 34.14
C VAL A 71 -7.92 13.75 34.57
N VAL A 72 -8.28 12.77 35.40
CA VAL A 72 -7.33 11.73 35.85
C VAL A 72 -6.81 10.95 34.63
N THR A 73 -7.70 10.49 33.75
CA THR A 73 -7.30 9.77 32.52
C THR A 73 -6.43 10.65 31.58
N ALA A 74 -6.71 11.95 31.47
CA ALA A 74 -5.87 12.86 30.71
C ALA A 74 -4.46 13.00 31.32
N TYR A 75 -4.36 13.09 32.66
CA TYR A 75 -3.08 13.14 33.34
C TYR A 75 -2.28 11.84 33.23
N GLU A 76 -2.93 10.71 33.41
CA GLU A 76 -2.31 9.39 33.22
C GLU A 76 -1.70 9.27 31.82
N ARG A 77 -2.42 9.77 30.83
CA ARG A 77 -1.92 9.78 29.45
C ARG A 77 -0.76 10.75 29.24
N LEU A 78 -0.80 11.95 29.84
CA LEU A 78 0.35 12.88 29.79
C LEU A 78 1.61 12.26 30.41
N ILE A 79 1.44 11.51 31.51
CA ILE A 79 2.53 10.80 32.16
C ILE A 79 3.05 9.67 31.28
N ALA A 80 2.15 8.85 30.73
CA ALA A 80 2.51 7.74 29.84
C ALA A 80 3.26 8.21 28.57
N ASP A 81 2.87 9.38 28.04
CA ASP A 81 3.48 9.98 26.84
C ASP A 81 4.70 10.88 27.17
N GLY A 82 5.10 10.97 28.47
CA GLY A 82 6.31 11.69 28.90
C GLY A 82 6.18 13.23 28.93
N PHE A 83 4.96 13.76 28.87
CA PHE A 83 4.70 15.21 29.01
C PHE A 83 4.62 15.66 30.46
N ALA A 84 4.37 14.75 31.41
CA ALA A 84 4.25 15.04 32.81
C ALA A 84 4.85 13.93 33.68
N ASP A 85 5.26 14.29 34.89
CA ASP A 85 5.73 13.39 35.93
C ASP A 85 4.82 13.46 37.15
N ALA A 86 4.53 12.32 37.76
CA ALA A 86 3.76 12.25 39.02
C ALA A 86 4.73 12.07 40.20
N THR A 87 4.60 12.92 41.22
CA THR A 87 5.34 12.79 42.46
C THR A 87 4.35 12.49 43.60
N VAL A 88 4.55 11.34 44.22
CA VAL A 88 3.67 10.90 45.34
C VAL A 88 3.62 11.96 46.45
N GLY A 89 2.44 12.41 46.78
CA GLY A 89 2.22 13.45 47.82
C GLY A 89 2.40 14.89 47.34
N SER A 90 3.01 15.12 46.18
CA SER A 90 3.32 16.49 45.67
C SER A 90 2.49 16.91 44.46
N GLY A 91 1.95 15.94 43.69
CA GLY A 91 1.10 16.21 42.54
C GLY A 91 1.70 15.82 41.20
N THR A 92 1.17 16.39 40.10
CA THR A 92 1.61 16.17 38.73
C THR A 92 2.31 17.43 38.23
N PHE A 93 3.46 17.25 37.62
CA PHE A 93 4.33 18.34 37.12
C PHE A 93 4.63 18.14 35.64
N VAL A 94 4.85 19.21 34.90
CA VAL A 94 5.33 19.12 33.52
C VAL A 94 6.73 18.51 33.52
N ALA A 95 6.98 17.53 32.66
CA ALA A 95 8.27 16.84 32.58
C ALA A 95 9.42 17.81 32.29
N ALA A 96 10.58 17.59 32.91
CA ALA A 96 11.77 18.44 32.71
C ALA A 96 12.29 18.40 31.27
N ARG A 97 12.09 17.28 30.57
CA ARG A 97 12.34 17.13 29.12
C ARG A 97 11.02 16.77 28.45
N ILE A 98 10.48 17.72 27.71
CA ILE A 98 9.29 17.52 26.90
C ILE A 98 9.70 16.75 25.64
N PRO A 99 8.96 15.69 25.25
CA PRO A 99 9.17 15.08 23.93
C PRO A 99 9.08 16.15 22.86
N ALA A 100 10.15 16.32 22.07
CA ALA A 100 10.11 17.24 20.94
C ALA A 100 8.90 16.82 20.08
N ARG A 101 7.95 17.75 19.91
CA ARG A 101 6.91 17.54 18.89
C ARG A 101 7.67 17.31 17.60
N ALA A 102 7.61 16.10 17.06
CA ALA A 102 8.04 15.89 15.70
C ALA A 102 7.27 16.96 14.90
N THR A 103 7.98 17.96 14.40
CA THR A 103 7.40 18.90 13.44
C THR A 103 6.71 18.02 12.45
N GLU A 104 5.37 18.09 12.37
CA GLU A 104 4.67 17.27 11.39
C GLU A 104 5.41 17.50 10.08
N PRO A 105 6.03 16.45 9.49
CA PRO A 105 6.70 16.64 8.23
C PRO A 105 5.60 17.24 7.35
N ASN A 106 5.94 18.33 6.67
CA ASN A 106 5.03 18.99 5.74
C ASN A 106 4.52 17.90 4.80
N LYS A 107 3.43 17.22 5.23
CA LYS A 107 2.87 16.09 4.50
C LYS A 107 2.49 16.68 3.16
N PRO A 108 3.15 16.30 2.06
CA PRO A 108 2.69 16.73 0.76
C PRO A 108 1.21 16.39 0.74
N LYS A 109 0.35 17.38 0.51
CA LYS A 109 -1.07 17.12 0.30
C LYS A 109 -1.12 16.18 -0.89
N ILE A 110 -1.23 14.88 -0.63
CA ILE A 110 -1.55 13.92 -1.67
C ILE A 110 -2.95 14.29 -2.11
N VAL A 111 -3.03 15.12 -3.13
CA VAL A 111 -4.28 15.36 -3.84
C VAL A 111 -4.55 14.05 -4.55
N VAL A 112 -5.32 13.18 -3.91
CA VAL A 112 -5.92 12.03 -4.59
C VAL A 112 -6.97 12.67 -5.50
N GLU A 113 -6.60 12.92 -6.76
CA GLU A 113 -7.59 13.29 -7.75
C GLU A 113 -8.65 12.18 -7.76
N ALA A 114 -9.88 12.52 -7.46
CA ALA A 114 -10.98 11.59 -7.62
C ALA A 114 -10.95 11.06 -9.07
N PRO A 115 -11.15 9.74 -9.28
CA PRO A 115 -11.15 9.18 -10.62
C PRO A 115 -12.14 10.00 -11.48
N ARG A 116 -11.65 10.48 -12.62
CA ARG A 116 -12.50 11.22 -13.58
C ARG A 116 -13.65 10.31 -13.97
N GLN A 117 -14.85 10.62 -13.53
CA GLN A 117 -16.07 9.95 -13.97
C GLN A 117 -16.52 10.60 -15.27
N GLY A 118 -16.73 9.81 -16.31
CA GLY A 118 -17.23 10.29 -17.59
C GLY A 118 -16.93 9.33 -18.74
N ALA A 119 -17.43 9.66 -19.90
CA ALA A 119 -17.12 8.94 -21.13
C ALA A 119 -15.60 8.90 -21.35
N PHE A 120 -15.08 7.74 -21.74
CA PHE A 120 -13.65 7.47 -21.97
C PHE A 120 -12.77 7.55 -20.71
N ALA A 121 -13.33 7.47 -19.49
CA ALA A 121 -12.54 7.35 -18.27
C ALA A 121 -11.91 5.95 -18.20
N LEU A 122 -10.57 5.89 -18.32
CA LEU A 122 -9.84 4.62 -18.24
C LEU A 122 -9.94 4.01 -16.84
N GLY A 123 -10.14 2.69 -16.76
CA GLY A 123 -10.22 1.96 -15.50
C GLY A 123 -11.57 2.08 -14.78
N CYS A 124 -12.58 2.71 -15.38
CA CYS A 124 -13.95 2.75 -14.88
C CYS A 124 -14.78 1.65 -15.55
N THR A 125 -15.02 0.56 -14.84
CA THR A 125 -15.88 -0.51 -15.32
C THR A 125 -17.31 -0.24 -14.92
N HIS A 126 -18.26 -0.39 -15.85
CA HIS A 126 -19.68 -0.42 -15.52
C HIS A 126 -20.01 -1.75 -14.84
N ILE A 127 -20.33 -1.70 -13.56
CA ILE A 127 -20.64 -2.89 -12.78
C ILE A 127 -22.14 -3.20 -12.90
N ASP A 128 -22.47 -4.36 -13.48
CA ASP A 128 -23.83 -4.88 -13.51
C ASP A 128 -24.30 -5.26 -12.08
N GLU A 129 -25.47 -4.80 -11.69
CA GLU A 129 -26.11 -5.12 -10.40
C GLU A 129 -26.16 -6.64 -10.14
N ARG A 130 -26.39 -7.45 -11.17
CA ARG A 130 -26.41 -8.92 -11.10
C ARG A 130 -25.04 -9.48 -10.72
N ALA A 131 -23.96 -8.90 -11.24
CA ALA A 131 -22.60 -9.28 -10.88
C ALA A 131 -22.32 -8.99 -9.41
N VAL A 132 -22.75 -7.81 -8.91
CA VAL A 132 -22.65 -7.45 -7.49
C VAL A 132 -23.42 -8.43 -6.60
N GLN A 133 -24.65 -8.77 -6.97
CA GLN A 133 -25.46 -9.73 -6.21
C GLN A 133 -24.83 -11.12 -6.16
N ARG A 134 -24.32 -11.61 -7.29
CA ARG A 134 -23.56 -12.87 -7.34
C ARG A 134 -22.32 -12.83 -6.47
N PHE A 135 -21.53 -11.78 -6.55
CA PHE A 135 -20.35 -11.60 -5.72
C PHE A 135 -20.70 -11.62 -4.23
N ARG A 136 -21.73 -10.87 -3.81
CA ARG A 136 -22.24 -10.89 -2.42
C ARG A 136 -22.64 -12.29 -1.97
N ALA A 137 -23.32 -13.07 -2.83
CA ALA A 137 -23.72 -14.44 -2.53
C ALA A 137 -22.51 -15.37 -2.34
N PHE A 138 -21.45 -15.21 -3.17
CA PHE A 138 -20.20 -15.97 -3.02
C PHE A 138 -19.49 -15.62 -1.72
N VAL A 139 -19.31 -14.33 -1.44
CA VAL A 139 -18.69 -13.85 -0.19
C VAL A 139 -19.47 -14.36 1.02
N GLY A 140 -20.81 -14.24 1.01
CA GLY A 140 -21.66 -14.71 2.10
C GLY A 140 -21.54 -16.22 2.35
N ARG A 141 -21.43 -17.04 1.29
CA ARG A 141 -21.17 -18.49 1.44
C ARG A 141 -19.81 -18.76 2.07
N ARG A 142 -18.77 -18.07 1.60
CA ARG A 142 -17.40 -18.25 2.13
C ARG A 142 -17.30 -17.81 3.58
N MET A 143 -17.92 -16.69 3.94
CA MET A 143 -17.95 -16.21 5.33
C MET A 143 -18.69 -17.15 6.29
N ARG A 144 -19.68 -17.89 5.85
CA ARG A 144 -20.31 -18.94 6.68
C ARG A 144 -19.39 -20.13 6.97
N ALA A 145 -18.47 -20.41 6.07
CA ALA A 145 -17.46 -21.47 6.24
C ALA A 145 -16.15 -20.97 6.86
N PHE A 146 -16.09 -19.69 7.27
CA PHE A 146 -14.90 -19.08 7.83
C PHE A 146 -14.75 -19.49 9.30
N GLY A 147 -13.69 -20.25 9.62
CA GLY A 147 -13.37 -20.71 10.96
C GLY A 147 -12.13 -20.02 11.54
N SER A 148 -11.82 -20.34 12.79
CA SER A 148 -10.64 -19.79 13.50
C SER A 148 -9.32 -20.11 12.81
N GLU A 149 -9.24 -21.21 12.05
CA GLU A 149 -8.07 -21.63 11.28
C GLU A 149 -7.67 -20.58 10.22
N HIS A 150 -8.63 -19.78 9.71
CA HIS A 150 -8.37 -18.71 8.75
C HIS A 150 -7.74 -17.45 9.39
N LEU A 151 -7.69 -17.39 10.72
CA LEU A 151 -7.09 -16.27 11.48
C LEU A 151 -5.61 -16.52 11.83
N HIS A 152 -5.08 -17.70 11.51
CA HIS A 152 -3.68 -18.02 11.70
C HIS A 152 -2.81 -17.63 10.50
N TYR A 153 -1.49 -17.53 10.73
CA TYR A 153 -0.54 -17.39 9.63
C TYR A 153 -0.59 -18.65 8.76
N GLY A 154 -0.98 -18.48 7.50
CA GLY A 154 -1.03 -19.53 6.50
C GLY A 154 0.20 -19.56 5.60
N ASP A 155 0.08 -20.27 4.47
CA ASP A 155 1.10 -20.23 3.41
C ASP A 155 1.24 -18.78 2.88
N PRO A 156 2.44 -18.19 2.86
CA PRO A 156 2.65 -16.81 2.38
C PRO A 156 2.28 -16.63 0.90
N ARG A 157 2.19 -17.71 0.13
CA ARG A 157 1.69 -17.69 -1.26
C ARG A 157 0.17 -17.60 -1.34
N GLY A 158 -0.53 -17.73 -0.23
CA GLY A 158 -2.00 -17.71 -0.14
C GLY A 158 -2.63 -19.10 -0.13
N SER A 159 -3.97 -19.15 -0.03
CA SER A 159 -4.73 -20.40 0.08
C SER A 159 -4.41 -21.38 -1.06
N ARG A 160 -4.02 -22.60 -0.71
CA ARG A 160 -3.73 -23.66 -1.69
C ARG A 160 -4.97 -24.00 -2.54
N GLU A 161 -6.14 -24.01 -1.91
CA GLU A 161 -7.41 -24.25 -2.59
C GLU A 161 -7.65 -23.22 -3.71
N LEU A 162 -7.44 -21.94 -3.41
CA LEU A 162 -7.59 -20.86 -4.40
C LEU A 162 -6.51 -20.97 -5.48
N ARG A 163 -5.26 -21.28 -5.12
CA ARG A 163 -4.18 -21.47 -6.10
C ARG A 163 -4.46 -22.64 -7.03
N ALA A 164 -5.03 -23.75 -6.53
CA ALA A 164 -5.44 -24.88 -7.36
C ALA A 164 -6.56 -24.48 -8.34
N ALA A 165 -7.59 -23.76 -7.87
CA ALA A 165 -8.66 -23.27 -8.74
C ALA A 165 -8.15 -22.30 -9.83
N ILE A 166 -7.14 -21.47 -9.50
CA ILE A 166 -6.48 -20.58 -10.47
C ILE A 166 -5.68 -21.42 -11.49
N ALA A 167 -4.96 -22.46 -11.08
CA ALA A 167 -4.22 -23.33 -12.01
C ALA A 167 -5.18 -24.00 -13.02
N ASP A 168 -6.31 -24.52 -12.58
CA ASP A 168 -7.34 -25.11 -13.44
C ASP A 168 -7.93 -24.07 -14.41
N HIS A 169 -8.18 -22.86 -13.92
CA HIS A 169 -8.66 -21.77 -14.76
C HIS A 169 -7.63 -21.37 -15.83
N LEU A 170 -6.36 -21.21 -15.48
CA LEU A 170 -5.29 -20.86 -16.40
C LEU A 170 -5.09 -21.91 -17.49
N LEU A 171 -5.22 -23.20 -17.12
CA LEU A 171 -5.16 -24.29 -18.11
C LEU A 171 -6.31 -24.20 -19.11
N SER A 172 -7.54 -24.01 -18.62
CA SER A 172 -8.73 -23.99 -19.48
C SER A 172 -8.88 -22.73 -20.31
N ALA A 173 -8.59 -21.55 -19.72
CA ALA A 173 -8.82 -20.26 -20.35
C ALA A 173 -7.60 -19.74 -21.14
N ARG A 174 -6.37 -20.09 -20.73
CA ARG A 174 -5.13 -19.51 -21.27
C ARG A 174 -4.16 -20.54 -21.84
N GLY A 175 -4.50 -21.84 -21.81
CA GLY A 175 -3.62 -22.91 -22.25
C GLY A 175 -2.35 -23.05 -21.42
N LEU A 176 -2.28 -22.41 -20.24
CA LEU A 176 -1.14 -22.44 -19.36
C LEU A 176 -1.25 -23.57 -18.34
N ARG A 177 -0.35 -24.54 -18.44
CA ARG A 177 -0.22 -25.61 -17.45
C ARG A 177 0.78 -25.18 -16.37
N CYS A 178 0.32 -25.02 -15.13
CA CYS A 178 1.17 -24.73 -13.99
C CYS A 178 0.75 -25.52 -12.75
N ASP A 179 1.71 -25.75 -11.86
CA ASP A 179 1.43 -26.33 -10.54
C ASP A 179 0.87 -25.23 -9.61
N PRO A 180 -0.10 -25.53 -8.72
CA PRO A 180 -0.53 -24.58 -7.68
C PRO A 180 0.61 -23.97 -6.86
N ASP A 181 1.74 -24.66 -6.72
CA ASP A 181 2.92 -24.18 -6.01
C ASP A 181 3.74 -23.13 -6.79
N GLN A 182 3.46 -22.95 -8.07
CA GLN A 182 4.00 -21.87 -8.90
C GLN A 182 3.15 -20.59 -8.84
N ILE A 183 2.00 -20.62 -8.14
CA ILE A 183 1.08 -19.50 -8.02
C ILE A 183 1.26 -18.81 -6.67
N MET A 184 1.31 -17.49 -6.68
CA MET A 184 1.31 -16.64 -5.49
C MET A 184 0.17 -15.61 -5.59
N LEU A 185 -0.65 -15.55 -4.54
CA LEU A 185 -1.70 -14.54 -4.42
C LEU A 185 -1.11 -13.22 -3.93
N THR A 186 -1.48 -12.13 -4.58
CA THR A 186 -1.01 -10.79 -4.24
C THR A 186 -2.17 -9.81 -4.12
N SER A 187 -1.91 -8.64 -3.55
CA SER A 187 -2.93 -7.59 -3.41
C SER A 187 -3.13 -6.76 -4.69
N GLY A 188 -2.58 -7.19 -5.82
CA GLY A 188 -2.75 -6.56 -7.13
C GLY A 188 -1.46 -6.52 -7.94
N THR A 189 -1.57 -6.10 -9.20
CA THR A 189 -0.50 -6.10 -10.21
C THR A 189 0.79 -5.44 -9.75
N LEU A 190 0.73 -4.27 -9.10
CA LEU A 190 1.95 -3.57 -8.66
C LEU A 190 2.67 -4.30 -7.52
N HIS A 191 1.93 -4.99 -6.66
CA HIS A 191 2.52 -5.84 -5.61
C HIS A 191 3.19 -7.06 -6.24
N ALA A 192 2.51 -7.76 -7.16
CA ALA A 192 3.08 -8.87 -7.91
C ALA A 192 4.36 -8.44 -8.66
N LEU A 193 4.30 -7.32 -9.38
CA LEU A 193 5.42 -6.78 -10.13
C LEU A 193 6.65 -6.53 -9.24
N ARG A 194 6.46 -5.92 -8.06
CA ARG A 194 7.56 -5.68 -7.10
C ARG A 194 8.21 -6.98 -6.63
N ILE A 195 7.40 -7.99 -6.28
CA ILE A 195 7.90 -9.30 -5.84
C ILE A 195 8.72 -9.95 -6.96
N VAL A 196 8.16 -10.01 -8.17
CA VAL A 196 8.82 -10.65 -9.31
C VAL A 196 10.11 -9.93 -9.66
N LEU A 197 10.09 -8.61 -9.81
CA LEU A 197 11.29 -7.83 -10.12
C LEU A 197 12.40 -8.07 -9.11
N SER A 198 12.07 -8.06 -7.81
CA SER A 198 13.06 -8.29 -6.75
C SER A 198 13.65 -9.71 -6.75
N ALA A 199 12.89 -10.68 -7.25
CA ALA A 199 13.34 -12.07 -7.34
C ALA A 199 14.27 -12.35 -8.54
N ILE A 200 14.07 -11.64 -9.65
CA ILE A 200 14.74 -11.96 -10.93
C ILE A 200 15.78 -10.92 -11.37
N LEU A 201 15.76 -9.71 -10.81
CA LEU A 201 16.62 -8.60 -11.23
C LEU A 201 17.55 -8.12 -10.12
N LYS A 202 18.66 -7.49 -10.56
CA LYS A 202 19.61 -6.77 -9.70
C LYS A 202 19.43 -5.27 -9.88
N ALA A 203 19.78 -4.50 -8.86
CA ALA A 203 19.73 -3.04 -8.92
C ALA A 203 20.45 -2.49 -10.17
N GLY A 204 19.79 -1.59 -10.88
CA GLY A 204 20.27 -1.00 -12.12
C GLY A 204 19.97 -1.80 -13.40
N ASP A 205 19.44 -3.03 -13.30
CA ASP A 205 19.02 -3.79 -14.47
C ASP A 205 17.98 -3.04 -15.31
N GLN A 206 18.03 -3.25 -16.62
CA GLN A 206 17.13 -2.62 -17.58
C GLN A 206 15.90 -3.50 -17.83
N VAL A 207 14.73 -2.86 -17.87
CA VAL A 207 13.45 -3.50 -18.19
C VAL A 207 12.79 -2.76 -19.35
N TRP A 208 12.51 -3.45 -20.43
CA TRP A 208 11.71 -2.88 -21.52
C TRP A 208 10.27 -2.68 -21.05
N CYS A 209 9.72 -1.52 -21.34
CA CYS A 209 8.32 -1.17 -21.06
C CYS A 209 7.67 -0.64 -22.33
N GLU A 210 6.45 -1.02 -22.59
CA GLU A 210 5.65 -0.46 -23.68
C GLU A 210 5.55 1.07 -23.59
N ASP A 211 5.62 1.76 -24.76
CA ASP A 211 5.46 3.20 -24.87
C ASP A 211 4.61 3.57 -26.10
N PRO A 212 3.35 4.04 -25.91
CA PRO A 212 2.69 4.21 -24.60
C PRO A 212 2.42 2.88 -23.89
N GLY A 213 2.38 2.90 -22.54
CA GLY A 213 2.17 1.72 -21.70
C GLY A 213 1.64 2.09 -20.33
N TYR A 214 1.48 1.10 -19.44
CA TYR A 214 0.92 1.29 -18.11
C TYR A 214 1.84 2.17 -17.22
N PRO A 215 1.41 3.43 -16.88
CA PRO A 215 2.31 4.37 -16.21
C PRO A 215 2.71 3.93 -14.80
N ALA A 216 1.82 3.23 -14.08
CA ALA A 216 2.09 2.81 -12.73
C ALA A 216 3.12 1.67 -12.68
N ALA A 217 3.13 0.74 -13.66
CA ALA A 217 4.16 -0.28 -13.79
C ALA A 217 5.53 0.36 -14.03
N ARG A 218 5.64 1.32 -14.97
CA ARG A 218 6.88 2.03 -15.27
C ARG A 218 7.43 2.78 -14.04
N LYS A 219 6.55 3.45 -13.29
CA LYS A 219 6.92 4.11 -12.02
C LYS A 219 7.39 3.09 -10.99
N THR A 220 6.72 1.96 -10.86
CA THR A 220 7.08 0.90 -9.91
C THR A 220 8.46 0.32 -10.23
N ILE A 221 8.75 0.02 -11.49
CA ILE A 221 10.07 -0.45 -11.94
C ILE A 221 11.15 0.54 -11.53
N ALA A 222 10.95 1.84 -11.80
CA ALA A 222 11.92 2.88 -11.43
C ALA A 222 12.08 3.02 -9.90
N HIS A 223 10.99 2.97 -9.12
CA HIS A 223 11.03 3.05 -7.66
C HIS A 223 11.71 1.83 -7.01
N CYS A 224 11.68 0.68 -7.67
CA CYS A 224 12.41 -0.51 -7.21
C CYS A 224 13.91 -0.48 -7.54
N GLY A 225 14.41 0.61 -8.14
CA GLY A 225 15.84 0.77 -8.47
C GLY A 225 16.25 0.16 -9.82
N TYR A 226 15.28 -0.17 -10.68
CA TYR A 226 15.53 -0.69 -12.03
C TYR A 226 15.34 0.41 -13.07
N ARG A 227 15.94 0.23 -14.24
CA ARG A 227 15.86 1.21 -15.33
C ARG A 227 14.76 0.81 -16.32
N ALA A 228 13.62 1.49 -16.29
CA ALA A 228 12.57 1.34 -17.27
C ALA A 228 12.99 1.95 -18.61
N VAL A 229 13.04 1.14 -19.66
CA VAL A 229 13.41 1.55 -21.01
C VAL A 229 12.14 1.56 -21.87
N PRO A 230 11.70 2.73 -22.37
CA PRO A 230 10.52 2.81 -23.22
C PRO A 230 10.79 2.17 -24.58
N VAL A 231 9.89 1.29 -25.00
CA VAL A 231 9.93 0.63 -26.30
C VAL A 231 8.61 0.93 -27.04
N PRO A 232 8.67 1.54 -28.24
CA PRO A 232 7.46 1.90 -28.98
C PRO A 232 6.56 0.70 -29.29
N VAL A 233 5.25 0.97 -29.32
CA VAL A 233 4.19 0.04 -29.70
C VAL A 233 3.66 0.44 -31.08
N ASP A 234 3.36 -0.55 -31.92
CA ASP A 234 2.67 -0.40 -33.20
C ASP A 234 1.40 -1.27 -33.23
N GLU A 235 0.74 -1.39 -34.37
CA GLU A 235 -0.48 -2.21 -34.56
C GLU A 235 -0.26 -3.71 -34.31
N HIS A 236 0.97 -4.16 -34.15
CA HIS A 236 1.35 -5.53 -33.84
C HIS A 236 1.88 -5.71 -32.40
N GLY A 237 1.86 -4.67 -31.57
CA GLY A 237 2.36 -4.66 -30.19
C GLY A 237 3.76 -4.07 -30.03
N MET A 238 4.46 -4.37 -28.93
CA MET A 238 5.80 -3.85 -28.66
C MET A 238 6.78 -4.14 -29.81
N ARG A 239 7.51 -3.13 -30.29
CA ARG A 239 8.51 -3.26 -31.35
C ARG A 239 9.83 -3.83 -30.82
N VAL A 240 9.94 -5.16 -30.79
CA VAL A 240 11.10 -5.89 -30.23
C VAL A 240 12.44 -5.43 -30.81
N ALA A 241 12.49 -5.19 -32.12
CA ALA A 241 13.71 -4.68 -32.81
C ALA A 241 14.16 -3.32 -32.21
N LYS A 242 13.22 -2.45 -31.83
CA LYS A 242 13.56 -1.17 -31.20
C LYS A 242 14.06 -1.36 -29.76
N GLY A 243 13.49 -2.32 -29.03
CA GLY A 243 13.99 -2.71 -27.71
C GLY A 243 15.42 -3.22 -27.76
N ARG A 244 15.73 -4.11 -28.70
CA ARG A 244 17.10 -4.64 -28.98
C ARG A 244 18.10 -3.50 -29.24
N THR A 245 17.68 -2.46 -29.96
CA THR A 245 18.55 -1.31 -30.24
C THR A 245 18.72 -0.40 -29.03
N ALA A 246 17.64 -0.11 -28.32
CA ALA A 246 17.64 0.84 -27.19
C ALA A 246 18.33 0.29 -25.94
N ALA A 247 18.16 -1.00 -25.67
CA ALA A 247 18.73 -1.68 -24.50
C ALA A 247 18.97 -3.16 -24.79
N PRO A 248 20.06 -3.49 -25.48
CA PRO A 248 20.38 -4.87 -25.87
C PRO A 248 20.65 -5.78 -24.66
N SER A 249 21.06 -5.20 -23.54
CA SER A 249 21.36 -5.91 -22.29
C SER A 249 20.19 -5.93 -21.29
N ALA A 250 18.96 -5.57 -21.72
CA ALA A 250 17.81 -5.61 -20.84
C ALA A 250 17.57 -7.02 -20.30
N ARG A 251 17.23 -7.09 -19.00
CA ARG A 251 17.04 -8.36 -18.28
C ARG A 251 15.59 -8.79 -18.22
N ALA A 252 14.66 -7.90 -18.54
CA ALA A 252 13.24 -8.22 -18.60
C ALA A 252 12.52 -7.32 -19.60
N ALA A 253 11.34 -7.78 -20.06
CA ALA A 253 10.35 -6.97 -20.78
C ALA A 253 9.00 -7.09 -20.08
N TYR A 254 8.36 -5.96 -19.77
CA TYR A 254 7.00 -5.88 -19.25
C TYR A 254 6.05 -5.54 -20.40
N VAL A 255 5.05 -6.39 -20.63
CA VAL A 255 4.14 -6.32 -21.80
C VAL A 255 2.70 -6.66 -21.42
N THR A 256 1.74 -6.10 -22.16
CA THR A 256 0.30 -6.36 -22.09
C THR A 256 -0.21 -6.95 -23.42
N PRO A 257 0.15 -8.21 -23.76
CA PRO A 257 0.05 -8.71 -25.13
C PRO A 257 -1.35 -9.08 -25.59
N SER A 258 -2.28 -9.33 -24.65
CA SER A 258 -3.67 -9.70 -24.96
C SER A 258 -4.54 -8.49 -25.27
N HIS A 259 -4.28 -7.39 -24.58
CA HIS A 259 -4.96 -6.12 -24.71
C HIS A 259 -4.01 -4.99 -24.27
N GLN A 260 -3.29 -4.43 -25.20
CA GLN A 260 -2.26 -3.44 -24.92
C GLN A 260 -2.82 -2.19 -24.23
N PHE A 261 -2.25 -1.80 -23.10
CA PHE A 261 -2.65 -0.60 -22.40
C PHE A 261 -1.80 0.60 -22.83
N PRO A 262 -2.40 1.74 -23.28
CA PRO A 262 -3.83 2.05 -23.36
C PRO A 262 -4.45 1.89 -24.76
N LEU A 263 -3.71 1.38 -25.75
CA LEU A 263 -4.10 1.45 -27.16
C LEU A 263 -5.11 0.34 -27.56
N GLY A 264 -5.30 -0.70 -26.74
CA GLY A 264 -6.17 -1.81 -27.05
C GLY A 264 -5.66 -2.75 -28.14
N VAL A 265 -4.42 -2.56 -28.59
CA VAL A 265 -3.81 -3.39 -29.64
C VAL A 265 -3.53 -4.79 -29.10
N GLN A 266 -3.76 -5.80 -29.94
CA GLN A 266 -3.40 -7.17 -29.64
C GLN A 266 -2.05 -7.50 -30.24
N MET A 267 -1.11 -8.02 -29.43
CA MET A 267 0.20 -8.44 -29.95
C MET A 267 0.04 -9.63 -30.91
N SER A 268 0.51 -9.44 -32.13
CA SER A 268 0.43 -10.46 -33.18
C SER A 268 1.30 -11.69 -32.86
N MET A 269 0.91 -12.86 -33.39
CA MET A 269 1.68 -14.08 -33.15
C MET A 269 3.15 -13.98 -33.56
N PRO A 270 3.49 -13.43 -34.74
CA PRO A 270 4.89 -13.22 -35.09
C PRO A 270 5.66 -12.37 -34.07
N ARG A 271 5.01 -11.31 -33.53
CA ARG A 271 5.63 -10.43 -32.55
C ARG A 271 5.81 -11.12 -31.19
N ARG A 272 4.87 -12.01 -30.80
CA ARG A 272 4.99 -12.85 -29.60
C ARG A 272 6.17 -13.78 -29.70
N LEU A 273 6.34 -14.44 -30.84
CA LEU A 273 7.50 -15.31 -31.09
C LEU A 273 8.81 -14.53 -31.12
N GLU A 274 8.85 -13.36 -31.77
CA GLU A 274 10.03 -12.47 -31.79
C GLU A 274 10.45 -12.05 -30.36
N LEU A 275 9.49 -11.75 -29.47
CA LEU A 275 9.75 -11.38 -28.09
C LEU A 275 10.28 -12.58 -27.28
N LEU A 276 9.68 -13.75 -27.43
CA LEU A 276 10.14 -14.97 -26.77
C LEU A 276 11.55 -15.38 -27.24
N ASP A 277 11.82 -15.28 -28.54
CA ASP A 277 13.13 -15.55 -29.11
C ASP A 277 14.21 -14.58 -28.59
N TRP A 278 13.85 -13.29 -28.46
CA TRP A 278 14.75 -12.33 -27.81
C TRP A 278 15.04 -12.73 -26.36
N ALA A 279 14.00 -13.02 -25.58
CA ALA A 279 14.17 -13.39 -24.17
C ALA A 279 15.06 -14.62 -24.03
N LYS A 280 14.87 -15.62 -24.88
CA LYS A 280 15.70 -16.84 -24.95
C LYS A 280 17.16 -16.53 -25.24
N GLN A 281 17.43 -15.76 -26.32
CA GLN A 281 18.78 -15.43 -26.75
C GLN A 281 19.53 -14.58 -25.72
N ALA A 282 18.83 -13.63 -25.07
CA ALA A 282 19.40 -12.72 -24.08
C ALA A 282 19.45 -13.32 -22.66
N GLY A 283 18.85 -14.50 -22.41
CA GLY A 283 18.65 -15.05 -21.08
C GLY A 283 17.83 -14.10 -20.17
N SER A 284 16.84 -13.45 -20.76
CA SER A 284 16.01 -12.42 -20.12
C SER A 284 14.59 -12.93 -19.85
N PHE A 285 13.84 -12.22 -19.01
CA PHE A 285 12.50 -12.59 -18.63
C PHE A 285 11.43 -11.80 -19.40
N VAL A 286 10.26 -12.41 -19.62
CA VAL A 286 9.07 -11.71 -20.08
C VAL A 286 8.05 -11.68 -18.95
N LEU A 287 7.63 -10.49 -18.58
CA LEU A 287 6.58 -10.23 -17.58
C LEU A 287 5.31 -9.87 -18.34
N GLU A 288 4.41 -10.84 -18.45
CA GLU A 288 3.12 -10.67 -19.10
C GLU A 288 2.09 -10.18 -18.09
N ASP A 289 1.53 -8.99 -18.29
CA ASP A 289 0.39 -8.47 -17.53
C ASP A 289 -0.91 -8.75 -18.30
N ASP A 290 -1.70 -9.67 -17.77
CA ASP A 290 -2.90 -10.19 -18.42
C ASP A 290 -4.16 -9.70 -17.69
N TYR A 291 -4.42 -8.41 -17.76
CA TYR A 291 -5.42 -7.75 -16.93
C TYR A 291 -6.86 -7.86 -17.45
N ASP A 292 -7.08 -8.17 -18.74
CA ASP A 292 -8.40 -7.97 -19.39
C ASP A 292 -8.75 -9.09 -20.39
N SER A 293 -8.06 -10.22 -20.36
CA SER A 293 -8.20 -11.29 -21.34
C SER A 293 -9.54 -12.01 -21.34
N GLU A 294 -10.25 -11.97 -20.21
CA GLU A 294 -11.60 -12.53 -20.10
C GLU A 294 -12.66 -11.67 -20.79
N PHE A 295 -12.41 -10.37 -21.01
CA PHE A 295 -13.33 -9.45 -21.67
C PHE A 295 -13.08 -9.41 -23.18
N ARG A 296 -13.12 -10.59 -23.80
CA ARG A 296 -12.99 -10.71 -25.26
C ARG A 296 -14.38 -10.87 -25.90
N TYR A 297 -14.72 -9.91 -26.74
CA TYR A 297 -16.02 -9.88 -27.43
C TYR A 297 -16.00 -10.60 -28.78
N ASP A 298 -14.81 -10.74 -29.39
CA ASP A 298 -14.62 -11.37 -30.69
C ASP A 298 -13.54 -12.47 -30.65
N GLY A 299 -13.90 -13.66 -31.15
CA GLY A 299 -12.98 -14.80 -31.34
C GLY A 299 -12.68 -15.62 -30.08
N ALA A 300 -11.87 -16.65 -30.25
CA ALA A 300 -11.45 -17.54 -29.16
C ALA A 300 -10.46 -16.87 -28.22
N PRO A 301 -10.37 -17.30 -26.94
CA PRO A 301 -9.34 -16.83 -26.01
C PRO A 301 -7.94 -17.01 -26.60
N LEU A 302 -7.09 -16.01 -26.39
CA LEU A 302 -5.70 -16.08 -26.81
C LEU A 302 -4.88 -16.87 -25.81
N MET A 303 -3.99 -17.69 -26.30
CA MET A 303 -2.96 -18.29 -25.46
C MET A 303 -2.07 -17.19 -24.85
N SER A 304 -1.66 -17.38 -23.62
CA SER A 304 -0.63 -16.55 -23.00
C SER A 304 0.74 -16.77 -23.66
N LEU A 305 1.66 -15.83 -23.50
CA LEU A 305 3.06 -16.02 -23.94
C LEU A 305 3.68 -17.27 -23.29
N ALA A 306 3.41 -17.50 -22.00
CA ALA A 306 3.88 -18.69 -21.31
C ALA A 306 3.23 -19.96 -21.85
N GLY A 307 1.95 -19.93 -22.24
CA GLY A 307 1.28 -21.07 -22.88
C GLY A 307 1.93 -21.40 -24.22
N ILE A 308 2.33 -20.40 -25.01
CA ILE A 308 3.05 -20.57 -26.26
C ILE A 308 4.46 -21.14 -26.03
N ASP A 309 5.17 -20.63 -25.04
CA ASP A 309 6.53 -21.06 -24.68
C ASP A 309 6.56 -22.53 -24.23
N HIS A 310 5.57 -22.99 -23.48
CA HIS A 310 5.44 -24.40 -23.05
C HIS A 310 5.22 -25.37 -24.22
N LEU A 311 4.71 -24.90 -25.35
CA LEU A 311 4.56 -25.73 -26.57
C LEU A 311 5.86 -25.89 -27.34
N GLN A 312 6.90 -25.10 -27.03
CA GLN A 312 8.23 -25.18 -27.64
C GLN A 312 9.11 -26.13 -26.81
N PRO A 313 9.48 -27.33 -27.26
CA PRO A 313 10.07 -28.40 -26.44
C PRO A 313 11.46 -28.12 -25.86
N HIS A 314 12.02 -26.93 -26.02
CA HIS A 314 13.40 -26.58 -25.59
C HIS A 314 13.55 -25.28 -24.80
N ALA A 315 12.46 -24.69 -24.32
CA ALA A 315 12.51 -23.41 -23.63
C ALA A 315 12.57 -23.57 -22.10
N ARG A 316 13.72 -23.29 -21.51
CA ARG A 316 13.82 -23.02 -20.05
C ARG A 316 13.54 -21.52 -19.88
N HIS A 317 12.28 -21.13 -19.64
CA HIS A 317 11.93 -19.73 -19.41
C HIS A 317 11.00 -19.61 -18.19
N SER A 318 11.24 -18.56 -17.44
CA SER A 318 10.39 -18.10 -16.37
C SER A 318 9.55 -16.93 -16.88
N THR A 319 8.32 -17.21 -17.25
CA THR A 319 7.28 -16.21 -17.44
C THR A 319 6.59 -15.98 -16.10
N ALA A 320 6.53 -14.73 -15.65
CA ALA A 320 5.83 -14.37 -14.44
C ALA A 320 4.54 -13.64 -14.82
N PHE A 321 3.42 -14.11 -14.27
CA PHE A 321 2.11 -13.52 -14.45
C PHE A 321 1.68 -12.78 -13.19
N PRO A 322 1.35 -11.51 -13.24
CA PRO A 322 0.46 -10.93 -12.26
C PRO A 322 -0.98 -11.35 -12.60
N ALA A 323 -1.53 -12.34 -11.91
CA ALA A 323 -2.96 -12.56 -11.91
C ALA A 323 -3.64 -11.51 -11.02
N ARG A 324 -4.73 -10.92 -11.50
CA ARG A 324 -5.63 -10.06 -10.70
C ARG A 324 -6.44 -10.86 -9.72
#